data_10785eee80c0ae21b0dd9322c93ce005
#
_entry.id   10785eee80c0ae21b0dd9322c93ce005
#
_cell.length_a   1.000
_cell.length_b   1.000
_cell.length_c   1.000
_cell.angle_alpha   90.00
_cell.angle_beta   90.00
_cell.angle_gamma   90.00
#
_symmetry.space_group_name_H-M   'P 1'
#
loop_
_entity.id
_entity.type
_entity.pdbx_description
1 polymer ?
#
loop_
_entity_poly.entity_id
_entity_poly.type
_entity_poly.pdbx_seq_one_letter_code
_entity_poly.pdbx_strand_id
1 'polypeptide(L)'
;MRASLKFLLFSFAVALLAVAPARTAGAGQQAAPPETKVDASNGGVTMSSGVNSLTIGARAQFRWTVDKREGFDADKLGSGVGISDGPLSQFDIPRLRIGLSGGAFRPWMKYSFQFDISRTAGESASKIKDAILEIRPTGKTYRIQAGQFKVPFSLQQITSSGRQQFVDRSITDSKFAPARDMGVVFSGTTTSRKVGYEAGVFNGAGESNRQTRESPLWVARVIVDPMGPYGLVEGSSDAGDKPVLHLGVAARGGAQIRGRTTAGVVQDADNQTAVDVEFAYKAPRFYSTAEAYWMTDERHNPVALPDLKSMGFHAQAGFMVVPRRAEVAIRFAQIEGDTSVDDAAVSEVRGAFGYYWRAHNLKVTADIGQVSYDAGFSSLSARARAGLPAPGTRLVTGQTLADTEFRVQFQLAF
;
A
#
# COMPACT_ATOMS: atom_id res chain seq x y z
N MET A 1 2.98 25.21 -38.91
CA MET A 1 4.21 25.63 -38.19
C MET A 1 4.51 24.55 -37.19
N ARG A 2 5.61 23.79 -37.43
CA ARG A 2 6.02 22.66 -36.60
C ARG A 2 6.88 23.19 -35.43
N ALA A 3 6.40 23.05 -34.21
CA ALA A 3 7.22 23.29 -33.02
C ALA A 3 7.77 21.94 -32.52
N SER A 4 9.04 21.71 -32.78
CA SER A 4 9.80 20.55 -32.25
C SER A 4 10.09 20.78 -30.79
N LEU A 5 9.42 20.07 -29.91
CA LEU A 5 9.73 20.02 -28.49
C LEU A 5 10.93 19.07 -28.30
N LYS A 6 12.09 19.61 -28.00
CA LYS A 6 13.31 18.87 -27.71
C LYS A 6 13.14 18.15 -26.36
N PHE A 7 12.98 16.85 -26.41
CA PHE A 7 13.08 15.97 -25.25
C PHE A 7 14.48 16.11 -24.64
N LEU A 8 14.52 16.59 -23.41
CA LEU A 8 15.71 16.55 -22.57
C LEU A 8 15.87 15.12 -22.05
N LEU A 9 16.68 14.33 -22.75
CA LEU A 9 17.17 13.03 -22.26
C LEU A 9 18.02 13.28 -21.01
N PHE A 10 17.47 13.05 -19.85
CA PHE A 10 18.26 12.84 -18.63
C PHE A 10 18.92 11.46 -18.75
N SER A 11 20.12 11.46 -19.32
CA SER A 11 21.01 10.31 -19.24
C SER A 11 21.47 10.15 -17.80
N PHE A 12 20.84 9.28 -17.04
CA PHE A 12 21.39 8.78 -15.80
C PHE A 12 22.63 7.97 -16.16
N ALA A 13 23.80 8.58 -16.06
CA ALA A 13 25.07 7.89 -16.08
C ALA A 13 25.11 6.98 -14.83
N VAL A 14 24.77 5.73 -14.99
CA VAL A 14 25.14 4.68 -14.06
C VAL A 14 26.65 4.60 -14.16
N ALA A 15 27.35 5.24 -13.24
CA ALA A 15 28.77 5.05 -13.06
C ALA A 15 28.99 3.58 -12.65
N LEU A 16 29.27 2.72 -13.60
CA LEU A 16 29.86 1.41 -13.36
C LEU A 16 31.17 1.68 -12.61
N LEU A 17 31.18 1.51 -11.29
CA LEU A 17 32.37 1.41 -10.50
C LEU A 17 33.16 0.21 -11.03
N ALA A 18 34.16 0.47 -11.85
CA ALA A 18 35.13 -0.51 -12.30
C ALA A 18 35.73 -1.21 -11.06
N VAL A 19 35.40 -2.46 -10.89
CA VAL A 19 36.04 -3.32 -9.92
C VAL A 19 37.49 -3.53 -10.45
N ALA A 20 38.44 -2.79 -9.91
CA ALA A 20 39.87 -3.05 -10.16
C ALA A 20 40.17 -4.51 -9.77
N PRO A 21 40.92 -5.26 -10.61
CA PRO A 21 41.26 -6.61 -10.26
C PRO A 21 42.10 -6.61 -8.96
N ALA A 22 41.65 -7.42 -7.99
CA ALA A 22 42.41 -7.61 -6.75
C ALA A 22 43.80 -8.12 -7.08
N ARG A 23 44.82 -7.35 -6.71
CA ARG A 23 46.21 -7.84 -6.69
C ARG A 23 46.25 -9.04 -5.75
N THR A 24 46.72 -10.16 -6.25
CA THR A 24 47.11 -11.33 -5.45
C THR A 24 48.16 -10.91 -4.45
N ALA A 25 47.75 -10.58 -3.24
CA ALA A 25 48.64 -10.46 -2.09
C ALA A 25 49.03 -11.88 -1.67
N GLY A 26 50.31 -12.08 -1.42
CA GLY A 26 50.91 -13.35 -1.03
C GLY A 26 50.22 -14.01 0.19
N ALA A 27 50.45 -15.30 0.36
CA ALA A 27 49.90 -16.17 1.39
C ALA A 27 50.08 -15.59 2.80
N GLY A 28 49.23 -14.63 3.16
CA GLY A 28 49.03 -14.17 4.53
C GLY A 28 48.01 -15.08 5.18
N GLN A 29 48.21 -15.41 6.40
CA GLN A 29 47.35 -16.19 7.28
C GLN A 29 45.89 -15.84 7.06
N GLN A 30 45.11 -16.76 6.49
CA GLN A 30 43.70 -16.57 6.19
C GLN A 30 43.00 -16.35 7.52
N ALA A 31 42.50 -15.14 7.76
CA ALA A 31 41.71 -14.83 8.95
C ALA A 31 40.62 -15.87 9.12
N ALA A 32 40.44 -16.39 10.34
CA ALA A 32 39.39 -17.35 10.62
C ALA A 32 38.05 -16.80 10.10
N PRO A 33 37.20 -17.62 9.45
CA PRO A 33 35.92 -17.17 8.95
C PRO A 33 35.10 -16.55 10.10
N PRO A 34 34.40 -15.44 9.87
CA PRO A 34 33.64 -14.78 10.91
C PRO A 34 32.61 -15.73 11.49
N GLU A 35 32.50 -15.76 12.81
CA GLU A 35 31.56 -16.60 13.54
C GLU A 35 30.13 -16.29 13.12
N THR A 36 29.32 -17.32 12.89
CA THR A 36 27.89 -17.17 12.60
C THR A 36 27.15 -16.99 13.91
N LYS A 37 26.42 -15.85 14.04
CA LYS A 37 25.56 -15.54 15.18
C LYS A 37 24.12 -15.72 14.78
N VAL A 38 23.30 -16.31 15.68
CA VAL A 38 21.86 -16.46 15.52
C VAL A 38 21.16 -15.71 16.65
N ASP A 39 20.23 -14.83 16.28
CA ASP A 39 19.42 -14.04 17.21
C ASP A 39 17.92 -14.16 16.84
N ALA A 40 17.08 -14.48 17.81
CA ALA A 40 15.64 -14.59 17.68
C ALA A 40 14.89 -13.60 18.60
N SER A 41 15.58 -12.62 19.19
CA SER A 41 15.02 -11.72 20.21
C SER A 41 14.06 -10.67 19.66
N ASN A 42 14.15 -10.31 18.36
CA ASN A 42 13.48 -9.16 17.76
C ASN A 42 12.30 -9.48 16.82
N GLY A 43 11.66 -10.64 17.01
CA GLY A 43 10.55 -11.05 16.13
C GLY A 43 11.06 -11.47 14.75
N GLY A 44 11.33 -12.76 14.60
CA GLY A 44 12.01 -13.36 13.46
C GLY A 44 13.36 -13.92 13.88
N VAL A 45 13.95 -14.70 12.99
CA VAL A 45 15.28 -15.32 13.21
C VAL A 45 16.29 -14.61 12.34
N THR A 46 17.28 -13.99 12.96
CA THR A 46 18.41 -13.32 12.27
C THR A 46 19.66 -14.17 12.39
N MET A 47 20.24 -14.54 11.25
CA MET A 47 21.56 -15.16 11.15
C MET A 47 22.53 -14.12 10.57
N SER A 48 23.72 -13.98 11.18
CA SER A 48 24.72 -13.01 10.69
C SER A 48 26.14 -13.59 10.75
N SER A 49 26.93 -13.24 9.74
CA SER A 49 28.34 -13.59 9.64
C SER A 49 29.09 -12.45 8.93
N GLY A 50 29.92 -11.73 9.66
CA GLY A 50 30.61 -10.52 9.17
C GLY A 50 29.59 -9.44 8.76
N VAL A 51 29.65 -8.99 7.51
CA VAL A 51 28.72 -7.99 6.94
C VAL A 51 27.42 -8.60 6.39
N ASN A 52 27.38 -9.91 6.26
CA ASN A 52 26.24 -10.63 5.72
C ASN A 52 25.24 -10.95 6.83
N SER A 53 23.96 -10.77 6.55
CA SER A 53 22.89 -11.15 7.47
C SER A 53 21.65 -11.60 6.71
N LEU A 54 20.89 -12.50 7.31
CA LEU A 54 19.59 -12.95 6.84
C LEU A 54 18.62 -12.95 8.02
N THR A 55 17.58 -12.18 7.92
CA THR A 55 16.44 -12.21 8.84
C THR A 55 15.25 -12.86 8.16
N ILE A 56 14.70 -13.88 8.79
CA ILE A 56 13.49 -14.58 8.37
C ILE A 56 12.36 -14.17 9.31
N GLY A 57 11.29 -13.64 8.76
CA GLY A 57 10.08 -13.30 9.48
C GLY A 57 8.84 -13.84 8.77
N ALA A 58 7.75 -13.98 9.50
CA ALA A 58 6.50 -14.41 8.93
C ALA A 58 5.32 -13.63 9.51
N ARG A 59 4.21 -13.59 8.77
CA ARG A 59 2.94 -13.03 9.23
C ARG A 59 1.78 -13.83 8.69
N ALA A 60 0.89 -14.26 9.59
CA ALA A 60 -0.36 -14.90 9.27
C ALA A 60 -1.53 -14.05 9.79
N GLN A 61 -2.57 -13.93 8.98
CA GLN A 61 -3.85 -13.30 9.34
C GLN A 61 -4.97 -14.32 9.09
N PHE A 62 -5.78 -14.56 10.11
CA PHE A 62 -6.97 -15.40 10.05
C PHE A 62 -8.16 -14.50 10.26
N ARG A 63 -9.15 -14.57 9.39
CA ARG A 63 -10.29 -13.66 9.38
C ARG A 63 -11.60 -14.41 9.35
N TRP A 64 -12.56 -13.93 10.09
CA TRP A 64 -13.97 -14.23 9.94
C TRP A 64 -14.69 -12.97 9.50
N THR A 65 -15.48 -13.07 8.43
CA THR A 65 -16.26 -11.96 7.86
C THR A 65 -17.72 -12.37 7.81
N VAL A 66 -18.60 -11.45 8.21
CA VAL A 66 -20.04 -11.50 7.99
C VAL A 66 -20.42 -10.28 7.16
N ASP A 67 -20.97 -10.51 5.97
CA ASP A 67 -21.31 -9.48 4.99
C ASP A 67 -22.82 -9.52 4.75
N LYS A 68 -23.52 -8.46 5.18
CA LYS A 68 -24.94 -8.24 4.94
C LYS A 68 -25.10 -7.20 3.85
N ARG A 69 -25.59 -7.64 2.70
CA ARG A 69 -25.76 -6.82 1.50
C ARG A 69 -27.19 -6.40 1.35
N GLU A 70 -27.44 -5.10 1.26
CA GLU A 70 -28.78 -4.57 1.00
C GLU A 70 -29.24 -4.86 -0.43
N GLY A 71 -30.55 -5.01 -0.65
CA GLY A 71 -31.15 -5.26 -1.98
C GLY A 71 -30.77 -6.61 -2.59
N PHE A 72 -30.20 -7.51 -1.80
CA PHE A 72 -29.97 -8.88 -2.20
C PHE A 72 -31.27 -9.65 -2.09
N ASP A 73 -32.01 -9.74 -3.17
CA ASP A 73 -33.29 -10.46 -3.27
C ASP A 73 -33.06 -11.69 -4.14
N ALA A 74 -33.13 -12.87 -3.52
CA ALA A 74 -32.91 -14.15 -4.20
C ALA A 74 -33.92 -14.38 -5.33
N ASP A 75 -35.13 -13.83 -5.22
CA ASP A 75 -36.18 -13.98 -6.20
C ASP A 75 -35.89 -13.20 -7.51
N LYS A 76 -35.01 -12.23 -7.48
CA LYS A 76 -34.59 -11.43 -8.65
C LYS A 76 -33.38 -12.01 -9.39
N LEU A 77 -32.63 -12.91 -8.76
CA LEU A 77 -31.61 -13.68 -9.43
C LEU A 77 -32.27 -14.90 -10.06
N GLY A 78 -32.35 -14.93 -11.38
CA GLY A 78 -32.97 -16.02 -12.14
C GLY A 78 -32.55 -17.40 -11.62
N SER A 79 -33.49 -18.33 -11.66
CA SER A 79 -33.41 -19.70 -11.16
C SER A 79 -32.09 -20.40 -11.48
N GLY A 80 -31.23 -20.55 -10.49
CA GLY A 80 -29.96 -21.28 -10.62
C GLY A 80 -28.86 -20.91 -9.65
N VAL A 81 -28.96 -19.79 -8.96
CA VAL A 81 -27.97 -19.38 -7.95
C VAL A 81 -28.61 -19.49 -6.56
N GLY A 82 -28.39 -20.61 -5.89
CA GLY A 82 -28.88 -20.85 -4.52
C GLY A 82 -28.11 -19.98 -3.51
N ILE A 83 -28.45 -18.68 -3.47
CA ILE A 83 -27.90 -17.76 -2.49
C ILE A 83 -29.00 -17.46 -1.49
N SER A 84 -28.76 -17.74 -0.21
CA SER A 84 -29.68 -17.48 0.88
C SER A 84 -29.84 -15.96 1.10
N ASP A 85 -31.05 -15.50 1.47
CA ASP A 85 -31.34 -14.10 1.84
C ASP A 85 -30.63 -13.65 3.13
N GLY A 86 -29.81 -14.51 3.73
CA GLY A 86 -29.08 -14.25 4.95
C GLY A 86 -27.71 -13.60 4.72
N PRO A 87 -27.09 -13.08 5.77
CA PRO A 87 -25.74 -12.59 5.71
C PRO A 87 -24.77 -13.70 5.31
N LEU A 88 -23.85 -13.39 4.39
CA LEU A 88 -22.77 -14.29 4.01
C LEU A 88 -21.74 -14.33 5.13
N SER A 89 -21.39 -15.55 5.58
CA SER A 89 -20.39 -15.76 6.63
C SER A 89 -19.27 -16.63 6.09
N GLN A 90 -18.01 -16.19 6.23
CA GLN A 90 -16.87 -16.94 5.73
C GLN A 90 -15.62 -16.77 6.61
N PHE A 91 -14.80 -17.83 6.64
CA PHE A 91 -13.44 -17.78 7.17
C PHE A 91 -12.45 -17.73 6.02
N ASP A 92 -11.40 -16.92 6.15
CA ASP A 92 -10.33 -16.85 5.18
C ASP A 92 -8.96 -16.61 5.82
N ILE A 93 -7.92 -16.76 5.01
CA ILE A 93 -6.54 -16.38 5.34
C ILE A 93 -6.13 -15.28 4.35
N PRO A 94 -6.49 -14.02 4.62
CA PRO A 94 -6.28 -12.93 3.65
C PRO A 94 -4.80 -12.67 3.37
N ARG A 95 -3.91 -13.03 4.32
CA ARG A 95 -2.46 -12.87 4.14
C ARG A 95 -1.70 -13.92 4.93
N LEU A 96 -0.82 -14.63 4.22
CA LEU A 96 0.19 -15.53 4.80
C LEU A 96 1.52 -15.18 4.15
N ARG A 97 2.35 -14.37 4.84
CA ARG A 97 3.55 -13.79 4.25
C ARG A 97 4.82 -14.28 4.91
N ILE A 98 5.82 -14.56 4.08
CA ILE A 98 7.19 -14.84 4.51
C ILE A 98 8.06 -13.70 4.02
N GLY A 99 8.89 -13.14 4.90
CA GLY A 99 9.84 -12.09 4.61
C GLY A 99 11.28 -12.58 4.82
N LEU A 100 12.15 -12.23 3.89
CA LEU A 100 13.59 -12.44 3.96
C LEU A 100 14.26 -11.08 3.79
N SER A 101 15.09 -10.66 4.72
CA SER A 101 15.79 -9.38 4.62
C SER A 101 17.17 -9.44 5.24
N GLY A 102 18.05 -8.52 4.85
CA GLY A 102 19.38 -8.49 5.44
C GLY A 102 20.37 -7.59 4.72
N GLY A 103 21.65 -7.81 4.99
CA GLY A 103 22.76 -7.21 4.28
C GLY A 103 23.58 -8.25 3.53
N ALA A 104 24.21 -7.85 2.43
CA ALA A 104 25.07 -8.74 1.64
C ALA A 104 26.27 -7.98 1.09
N PHE A 105 27.45 -8.64 1.10
CA PHE A 105 28.71 -8.21 0.51
C PHE A 105 29.33 -6.94 1.10
N ARG A 106 28.53 -5.92 1.37
CA ARG A 106 28.97 -4.60 1.87
C ARG A 106 28.00 -4.08 2.93
N PRO A 107 28.44 -3.32 3.96
CA PRO A 107 27.56 -2.79 5.01
C PRO A 107 26.43 -1.89 4.49
N TRP A 108 26.65 -1.25 3.34
CA TRP A 108 25.70 -0.34 2.70
C TRP A 108 24.74 -1.01 1.71
N MET A 109 24.90 -2.32 1.47
CA MET A 109 24.04 -3.12 0.58
C MET A 109 23.03 -3.89 1.41
N LYS A 110 21.74 -3.65 1.16
CA LYS A 110 20.62 -4.31 1.84
C LYS A 110 19.69 -4.93 0.81
N TYR A 111 18.99 -5.98 1.23
CA TYR A 111 17.97 -6.62 0.42
C TYR A 111 16.74 -6.95 1.25
N SER A 112 15.58 -7.02 0.58
CA SER A 112 14.34 -7.48 1.19
C SER A 112 13.47 -8.17 0.16
N PHE A 113 12.99 -9.36 0.50
CA PHE A 113 12.03 -10.14 -0.28
C PHE A 113 10.82 -10.44 0.59
N GLN A 114 9.62 -10.33 0.03
CA GLN A 114 8.40 -10.73 0.69
C GLN A 114 7.52 -11.52 -0.28
N PHE A 115 7.07 -12.67 0.17
CA PHE A 115 6.17 -13.57 -0.56
C PHE A 115 4.84 -13.65 0.18
N ASP A 116 3.74 -13.61 -0.55
CA ASP A 116 2.40 -13.90 -0.04
C ASP A 116 1.97 -15.26 -0.58
N ILE A 117 1.85 -16.23 0.30
CA ILE A 117 1.47 -17.61 -0.04
C ILE A 117 0.00 -17.88 0.26
N SER A 118 -0.75 -16.88 0.75
CA SER A 118 -2.21 -16.97 0.83
C SER A 118 -2.80 -17.02 -0.59
N ARG A 119 -3.92 -17.71 -0.73
CA ARG A 119 -4.69 -17.75 -1.97
C ARG A 119 -6.01 -17.03 -1.75
N THR A 120 -6.27 -16.00 -2.54
CA THR A 120 -7.61 -15.46 -2.69
C THR A 120 -8.37 -16.32 -3.69
N ALA A 121 -9.68 -16.45 -3.54
CA ALA A 121 -10.50 -17.23 -4.47
C ALA A 121 -10.22 -16.83 -5.93
N GLY A 122 -9.88 -17.78 -6.78
CA GLY A 122 -9.51 -17.56 -8.19
C GLY A 122 -8.02 -17.33 -8.45
N GLU A 123 -7.16 -17.23 -7.43
CA GLU A 123 -5.71 -17.11 -7.61
C GLU A 123 -5.01 -18.48 -7.59
N SER A 124 -4.18 -18.75 -8.59
CA SER A 124 -3.51 -20.06 -8.74
C SER A 124 -2.09 -20.13 -8.17
N ALA A 125 -1.45 -18.99 -7.89
CA ALA A 125 -0.03 -18.94 -7.53
C ALA A 125 0.27 -17.94 -6.40
N SER A 126 1.35 -18.21 -5.66
CA SER A 126 1.95 -17.27 -4.70
C SER A 126 2.45 -16.02 -5.41
N LYS A 127 2.34 -14.87 -4.75
CA LYS A 127 2.80 -13.59 -5.30
C LYS A 127 4.06 -13.09 -4.61
N ILE A 128 5.01 -12.64 -5.41
CA ILE A 128 6.13 -11.83 -4.91
C ILE A 128 5.55 -10.45 -4.60
N LYS A 129 5.57 -10.06 -3.31
CA LYS A 129 5.12 -8.73 -2.90
C LYS A 129 6.25 -7.72 -3.00
N ASP A 130 7.35 -7.96 -2.31
CA ASP A 130 8.51 -7.09 -2.34
C ASP A 130 9.73 -7.88 -2.84
N ALA A 131 10.51 -7.28 -3.72
CA ALA A 131 11.80 -7.75 -4.17
C ALA A 131 12.70 -6.52 -4.34
N ILE A 132 13.44 -6.18 -3.27
CA ILE A 132 14.13 -4.90 -3.14
C ILE A 132 15.62 -5.12 -3.00
N LEU A 133 16.39 -4.38 -3.78
CA LEU A 133 17.79 -4.12 -3.55
C LEU A 133 17.94 -2.65 -3.10
N GLU A 134 18.62 -2.43 -1.98
CA GLU A 134 18.80 -1.11 -1.40
C GLU A 134 20.28 -0.79 -1.25
N ILE A 135 20.68 0.40 -1.70
CA ILE A 135 21.97 1.00 -1.47
C ILE A 135 21.78 2.13 -0.45
N ARG A 136 22.39 1.95 0.74
CA ARG A 136 22.38 2.92 1.83
C ARG A 136 23.80 3.26 2.24
N PRO A 137 24.42 4.29 1.65
CA PRO A 137 25.81 4.66 1.96
C PRO A 137 25.99 4.96 3.45
N THR A 138 27.06 4.42 4.02
CA THR A 138 27.37 4.55 5.45
C THR A 138 27.51 6.01 5.85
N GLY A 139 26.84 6.41 6.94
CA GLY A 139 26.88 7.78 7.45
C GLY A 139 26.06 8.79 6.64
N LYS A 140 25.32 8.36 5.62
CA LYS A 140 24.44 9.21 4.84
C LYS A 140 22.97 9.03 5.25
N THR A 141 22.17 10.07 5.01
CA THR A 141 20.73 10.10 5.32
C THR A 141 19.87 9.76 4.12
N TYR A 142 20.45 9.35 3.01
CA TYR A 142 19.76 8.95 1.78
C TYR A 142 20.01 7.48 1.42
N ARG A 143 19.13 6.96 0.59
CA ARG A 143 19.20 5.60 0.04
C ARG A 143 18.63 5.58 -1.38
N ILE A 144 19.03 4.57 -2.14
CA ILE A 144 18.45 4.21 -3.43
C ILE A 144 17.88 2.81 -3.29
N GLN A 145 16.65 2.63 -3.71
CA GLN A 145 15.97 1.34 -3.76
C GLN A 145 15.61 1.02 -5.20
N ALA A 146 15.85 -0.23 -5.62
CA ALA A 146 15.48 -0.74 -6.93
C ALA A 146 14.77 -2.08 -6.78
N GLY A 147 13.79 -2.36 -7.64
CA GLY A 147 13.02 -3.60 -7.64
C GLY A 147 11.52 -3.38 -7.56
N GLN A 148 10.80 -4.36 -7.03
CA GLN A 148 9.36 -4.29 -6.81
C GLN A 148 9.05 -3.95 -5.35
N PHE A 149 8.32 -2.86 -5.13
CA PHE A 149 7.91 -2.41 -3.80
C PHE A 149 6.73 -1.42 -3.91
N LYS A 150 6.20 -0.99 -2.78
CA LYS A 150 5.13 0.00 -2.76
C LYS A 150 5.62 1.34 -3.30
N VAL A 151 4.87 1.89 -4.27
CA VAL A 151 5.11 3.26 -4.74
C VAL A 151 4.90 4.22 -3.57
N PRO A 152 5.82 5.19 -3.32
CA PRO A 152 5.73 6.10 -2.18
C PRO A 152 4.64 7.17 -2.39
N PHE A 153 3.39 6.73 -2.37
CA PHE A 153 2.18 7.53 -2.51
C PHE A 153 1.11 6.96 -1.58
N SER A 154 0.41 7.81 -0.81
CA SER A 154 -0.50 7.46 0.28
C SER A 154 0.18 6.85 1.52
N LEU A 155 0.07 7.55 2.64
CA LEU A 155 0.57 7.11 3.95
C LEU A 155 -0.05 5.77 4.36
N GLN A 156 -1.37 5.61 4.15
CA GLN A 156 -2.05 4.38 4.48
C GLN A 156 -1.58 3.21 3.61
N GLN A 157 -1.35 3.43 2.31
CA GLN A 157 -0.85 2.39 1.42
C GLN A 157 0.57 1.95 1.76
N ILE A 158 1.50 2.90 2.02
CA ILE A 158 2.88 2.54 2.38
C ILE A 158 2.97 1.91 3.76
N THR A 159 2.05 2.22 4.67
CA THR A 159 1.93 1.52 5.95
C THR A 159 1.62 0.03 5.71
N SER A 160 2.34 -0.83 6.43
CA SER A 160 2.16 -2.27 6.30
C SER A 160 0.73 -2.69 6.68
N SER A 161 0.11 -3.59 5.88
CA SER A 161 -1.20 -4.16 6.23
C SER A 161 -1.22 -4.93 7.57
N GLY A 162 -0.08 -5.27 8.13
CA GLY A 162 0.03 -5.83 9.48
C GLY A 162 0.09 -4.76 10.57
N ARG A 163 0.21 -3.48 10.20
CA ARG A 163 0.34 -2.35 11.12
C ARG A 163 -0.83 -1.36 11.01
N GLN A 164 -1.95 -1.81 10.49
CA GLN A 164 -3.18 -1.05 10.39
C GLN A 164 -3.97 -1.11 11.69
N GLN A 165 -4.72 -0.06 12.00
CA GLN A 165 -5.63 0.04 13.14
C GLN A 165 -6.93 -0.74 12.90
N PHE A 166 -7.45 -0.70 11.68
CA PHE A 166 -8.60 -1.46 11.20
C PHE A 166 -8.16 -2.80 10.57
N VAL A 167 -9.11 -3.68 10.29
CA VAL A 167 -8.85 -4.97 9.63
C VAL A 167 -8.26 -4.76 8.23
N ASP A 168 -8.80 -3.80 7.48
CA ASP A 168 -8.26 -3.38 6.18
C ASP A 168 -8.16 -1.86 6.06
N ARG A 169 -7.54 -1.40 4.97
CA ARG A 169 -7.45 0.00 4.60
C ARG A 169 -8.82 0.57 4.30
N SER A 170 -8.92 1.90 4.26
CA SER A 170 -10.08 2.65 3.81
C SER A 170 -10.42 2.31 2.35
N ILE A 171 -11.66 2.54 1.95
CA ILE A 171 -12.10 2.38 0.56
C ILE A 171 -11.30 3.24 -0.42
N THR A 172 -10.68 4.33 0.02
CA THR A 172 -9.86 5.22 -0.80
C THR A 172 -8.59 4.56 -1.35
N ASP A 173 -8.02 3.57 -0.64
CA ASP A 173 -6.76 2.92 -1.02
C ASP A 173 -6.82 2.28 -2.42
N SER A 174 -7.89 1.57 -2.72
CA SER A 174 -8.04 0.87 -4.01
C SER A 174 -8.27 1.81 -5.20
N LYS A 175 -8.80 3.01 -4.97
CA LYS A 175 -9.04 4.01 -6.03
C LYS A 175 -7.79 4.83 -6.34
N PHE A 176 -7.10 5.32 -5.31
CA PHE A 176 -6.09 6.37 -5.48
C PHE A 176 -4.66 5.85 -5.39
N ALA A 177 -4.39 4.82 -4.59
CA ALA A 177 -3.03 4.34 -4.39
C ALA A 177 -2.58 3.36 -5.49
N PRO A 178 -1.37 3.54 -6.06
CA PRO A 178 -0.88 2.69 -7.15
C PRO A 178 -0.38 1.31 -6.67
N ALA A 179 -0.45 1.05 -5.36
CA ALA A 179 0.01 -0.19 -4.72
C ALA A 179 1.52 -0.46 -4.95
N ARG A 180 1.87 -1.67 -5.40
CA ARG A 180 3.24 -2.06 -5.71
C ARG A 180 3.51 -1.99 -7.19
N ASP A 181 4.75 -1.63 -7.52
CA ASP A 181 5.23 -1.63 -8.91
C ASP A 181 6.74 -1.82 -8.95
N MET A 182 7.28 -2.14 -10.11
CA MET A 182 8.72 -2.24 -10.35
C MET A 182 9.30 -0.88 -10.72
N GLY A 183 10.36 -0.47 -10.02
CA GLY A 183 10.97 0.83 -10.26
C GLY A 183 12.20 1.11 -9.43
N VAL A 184 12.59 2.38 -9.43
CA VAL A 184 13.72 2.92 -8.68
C VAL A 184 13.27 4.15 -7.91
N VAL A 185 13.65 4.23 -6.63
CA VAL A 185 13.36 5.38 -5.77
C VAL A 185 14.65 5.87 -5.11
N PHE A 186 14.86 7.16 -5.17
CA PHE A 186 15.79 7.89 -4.32
C PHE A 186 15.03 8.49 -3.15
N SER A 187 15.46 8.23 -1.93
CA SER A 187 14.81 8.75 -0.73
C SER A 187 15.85 9.17 0.31
N GLY A 188 15.47 10.12 1.13
CA GLY A 188 16.34 10.58 2.19
C GLY A 188 15.65 11.49 3.20
N THR A 189 16.43 11.92 4.19
CA THR A 189 15.97 12.88 5.20
C THR A 189 17.03 13.95 5.41
N THR A 190 16.62 15.09 5.93
CA THR A 190 17.56 16.05 6.49
C THR A 190 18.34 15.45 7.67
N THR A 191 19.45 16.07 8.07
CA THR A 191 20.24 15.62 9.23
C THR A 191 19.41 15.61 10.53
N SER A 192 18.49 16.55 10.67
CA SER A 192 17.55 16.61 11.80
C SER A 192 16.48 15.52 11.77
N ARG A 193 16.34 14.79 10.64
CA ARG A 193 15.29 13.81 10.37
C ARG A 193 13.86 14.35 10.47
N LYS A 194 13.70 15.68 10.42
CA LYS A 194 12.39 16.34 10.46
C LYS A 194 11.76 16.52 9.08
N VAL A 195 12.57 16.51 8.03
CA VAL A 195 12.09 16.61 6.65
C VAL A 195 12.60 15.40 5.89
N GLY A 196 11.69 14.68 5.25
CA GLY A 196 11.95 13.56 4.37
C GLY A 196 11.55 13.88 2.93
N TYR A 197 12.15 13.18 1.99
CA TYR A 197 11.82 13.28 0.56
C TYR A 197 11.99 11.94 -0.13
N GLU A 198 11.14 11.69 -1.10
CA GLU A 198 11.17 10.50 -1.95
C GLU A 198 10.86 10.91 -3.38
N ALA A 199 11.64 10.41 -4.34
CA ALA A 199 11.39 10.61 -5.76
C ALA A 199 11.74 9.33 -6.53
N GLY A 200 10.90 8.93 -7.47
CA GLY A 200 11.10 7.67 -8.17
C GLY A 200 10.39 7.57 -9.50
N VAL A 201 10.78 6.54 -10.23
CA VAL A 201 10.15 6.13 -11.50
C VAL A 201 9.86 4.65 -11.48
N PHE A 202 8.69 4.29 -12.02
CA PHE A 202 8.15 2.94 -12.01
C PHE A 202 7.57 2.57 -13.37
N ASN A 203 7.30 1.28 -13.59
CA ASN A 203 6.70 0.82 -14.82
C ASN A 203 5.28 1.36 -15.05
N GLY A 204 4.50 1.65 -14.01
CA GLY A 204 3.10 2.06 -14.12
C GLY A 204 2.13 0.93 -14.46
N ALA A 205 2.58 -0.31 -14.39
CA ALA A 205 1.80 -1.49 -14.79
C ALA A 205 1.31 -2.32 -13.59
N GLY A 206 1.71 -1.94 -12.39
CA GLY A 206 1.39 -2.63 -11.14
C GLY A 206 2.24 -3.88 -10.88
N GLU A 207 1.90 -4.59 -9.81
CA GLU A 207 2.65 -5.71 -9.26
C GLU A 207 2.91 -6.80 -10.31
N SER A 208 4.18 -7.18 -10.49
CA SER A 208 4.66 -8.26 -11.38
C SER A 208 4.34 -8.07 -12.88
N ASN A 209 3.99 -6.86 -13.29
CA ASN A 209 3.69 -6.55 -14.68
C ASN A 209 4.82 -5.76 -15.36
N ARG A 210 4.95 -5.94 -16.67
CA ARG A 210 5.88 -5.17 -17.50
C ARG A 210 5.16 -3.99 -18.14
N GLN A 211 5.77 -2.82 -18.08
CA GLN A 211 5.32 -1.66 -18.85
C GLN A 211 5.65 -1.89 -20.34
N THR A 212 4.68 -1.59 -21.20
CA THR A 212 4.85 -1.66 -22.67
C THR A 212 4.75 -0.27 -23.33
N ARG A 213 4.55 0.79 -22.56
CA ARG A 213 4.50 2.18 -23.03
C ARG A 213 5.75 2.94 -22.64
N GLU A 214 6.06 3.98 -23.41
CA GLU A 214 7.23 4.83 -23.20
C GLU A 214 7.10 5.80 -22.01
N SER A 215 5.89 5.98 -21.44
CA SER A 215 5.66 6.87 -20.32
C SER A 215 5.63 6.10 -18.99
N PRO A 216 6.71 6.15 -18.22
CA PRO A 216 6.74 5.54 -16.88
C PRO A 216 5.89 6.34 -15.88
N LEU A 217 5.51 5.67 -14.78
CA LEU A 217 4.94 6.33 -13.61
C LEU A 217 6.05 7.02 -12.83
N TRP A 218 5.96 8.33 -12.65
CA TRP A 218 6.81 9.06 -11.72
C TRP A 218 6.08 9.33 -10.42
N VAL A 219 6.83 9.49 -9.34
CA VAL A 219 6.33 9.86 -8.02
C VAL A 219 7.31 10.79 -7.33
N ALA A 220 6.78 11.76 -6.60
CA ALA A 220 7.53 12.60 -5.67
C ALA A 220 6.72 12.77 -4.38
N ARG A 221 7.38 12.73 -3.22
CA ARG A 221 6.77 12.88 -1.91
C ARG A 221 7.68 13.68 -1.00
N VAL A 222 7.11 14.61 -0.25
CA VAL A 222 7.78 15.40 0.79
C VAL A 222 7.06 15.18 2.11
N ILE A 223 7.85 15.01 3.16
CA ILE A 223 7.39 14.65 4.51
C ILE A 223 7.94 15.67 5.49
N VAL A 224 7.13 16.07 6.46
CA VAL A 224 7.55 16.93 7.57
C VAL A 224 7.10 16.29 8.89
N ASP A 225 8.07 15.84 9.70
CA ASP A 225 7.88 15.25 11.02
C ASP A 225 8.46 16.19 12.09
N PRO A 226 7.78 17.29 12.44
CA PRO A 226 8.36 18.36 13.26
C PRO A 226 8.66 17.94 14.69
N MET A 227 7.95 16.95 15.21
CA MET A 227 8.11 16.42 16.58
C MET A 227 9.03 15.18 16.66
N GLY A 228 9.61 14.75 15.50
CA GLY A 228 10.43 13.57 15.37
C GLY A 228 9.83 12.56 14.39
N PRO A 229 10.63 11.56 13.95
CA PRO A 229 10.21 10.63 12.91
C PRO A 229 8.91 9.91 13.24
N TYR A 230 7.96 9.95 12.32
CA TYR A 230 6.74 9.16 12.38
C TYR A 230 7.04 7.72 11.90
N GLY A 231 6.73 6.74 12.73
CA GLY A 231 6.81 5.34 12.32
C GLY A 231 5.58 4.96 11.50
N LEU A 232 5.75 4.21 10.41
CA LEU A 232 4.65 3.74 9.56
C LEU A 232 3.82 2.64 10.26
N VAL A 233 3.12 3.04 11.33
CA VAL A 233 2.27 2.20 12.18
C VAL A 233 1.05 3.00 12.58
N GLU A 234 -0.14 2.48 12.32
CA GLU A 234 -1.40 3.07 12.78
C GLU A 234 -1.70 2.67 14.24
N GLY A 235 -2.54 3.48 14.90
CA GLY A 235 -2.89 3.28 16.30
C GLY A 235 -1.77 3.68 17.27
N SER A 236 -2.03 3.53 18.58
CA SER A 236 -1.12 3.94 19.64
C SER A 236 -0.55 2.78 20.47
N SER A 237 -0.67 1.53 20.02
CA SER A 237 -0.16 0.35 20.75
C SER A 237 1.37 0.35 20.92
N ASP A 238 2.08 1.03 20.00
CA ASP A 238 3.54 1.20 19.98
C ASP A 238 3.99 2.65 20.27
N ALA A 239 3.06 3.53 20.66
CA ALA A 239 3.37 4.93 20.90
C ALA A 239 4.43 5.09 22.00
N GLY A 240 5.39 5.96 21.73
CA GLY A 240 6.34 6.44 22.75
C GLY A 240 5.69 7.41 23.74
N ASP A 241 6.46 7.89 24.72
CA ASP A 241 5.93 8.82 25.75
C ASP A 241 5.69 10.23 25.20
N LYS A 242 6.31 10.57 24.06
CA LYS A 242 6.15 11.87 23.40
C LYS A 242 5.27 11.74 22.16
N PRO A 243 4.43 12.73 21.88
CA PRO A 243 3.65 12.74 20.66
C PRO A 243 4.55 12.94 19.44
N VAL A 244 4.08 12.44 18.30
CA VAL A 244 4.67 12.69 16.97
C VAL A 244 3.60 13.21 16.03
N LEU A 245 4.01 14.11 15.13
CA LEU A 245 3.16 14.68 14.08
C LEU A 245 3.81 14.40 12.72
N HIS A 246 3.01 13.95 11.78
CA HIS A 246 3.38 13.71 10.39
C HIS A 246 2.52 14.56 9.48
N LEU A 247 3.17 15.25 8.55
CA LEU A 247 2.56 15.96 7.45
C LEU A 247 3.25 15.53 6.16
N GLY A 248 2.49 15.20 5.13
CA GLY A 248 3.02 14.76 3.86
C GLY A 248 2.25 15.32 2.68
N VAL A 249 2.95 15.46 1.57
CA VAL A 249 2.35 15.71 0.26
C VAL A 249 3.04 14.82 -0.75
N ALA A 250 2.27 14.09 -1.53
CA ALA A 250 2.77 13.28 -2.61
C ALA A 250 2.09 13.63 -3.93
N ALA A 251 2.83 13.53 -5.01
CA ALA A 251 2.30 13.65 -6.37
C ALA A 251 2.83 12.51 -7.22
N ARG A 252 2.00 12.01 -8.13
CA ARG A 252 2.38 11.01 -9.11
C ARG A 252 1.75 11.30 -10.46
N GLY A 253 2.38 10.80 -11.51
CA GLY A 253 1.82 10.93 -12.86
C GLY A 253 2.50 10.00 -13.83
N GLY A 254 1.85 9.79 -14.99
CA GLY A 254 2.35 8.95 -16.07
C GLY A 254 1.35 7.89 -16.51
N ALA A 255 1.81 6.95 -17.32
CA ALA A 255 0.95 5.93 -17.90
C ALA A 255 0.48 4.94 -16.83
N GLN A 256 -0.82 4.71 -16.78
CA GLN A 256 -1.45 3.66 -16.00
C GLN A 256 -2.07 2.64 -16.96
N ILE A 257 -1.59 1.41 -16.95
CA ILE A 257 -2.18 0.35 -17.78
C ILE A 257 -3.42 -0.16 -17.07
N ARG A 258 -4.58 -0.07 -17.75
CA ARG A 258 -5.89 -0.50 -17.23
C ARG A 258 -6.33 -1.85 -17.76
N GLY A 259 -5.92 -2.21 -18.97
CA GLY A 259 -6.32 -3.47 -19.58
C GLY A 259 -5.22 -4.09 -20.45
N ARG A 260 -5.17 -5.44 -20.44
CA ARG A 260 -4.30 -6.24 -21.29
C ARG A 260 -5.09 -7.37 -21.92
N THR A 261 -4.73 -7.77 -23.15
CA THR A 261 -5.19 -9.02 -23.74
C THR A 261 -4.55 -10.22 -23.04
N THR A 262 -5.06 -11.43 -23.29
CA THR A 262 -4.44 -12.69 -22.89
C THR A 262 -3.01 -12.84 -23.43
N ALA A 263 -2.71 -12.24 -24.58
CA ALA A 263 -1.37 -12.18 -25.15
C ALA A 263 -0.48 -11.09 -24.53
N GLY A 264 -0.96 -10.34 -23.51
CA GLY A 264 -0.20 -9.29 -22.84
C GLY A 264 -0.14 -7.96 -23.57
N VAL A 265 -0.88 -7.77 -24.67
CA VAL A 265 -0.96 -6.51 -25.41
C VAL A 265 -1.80 -5.50 -24.61
N VAL A 266 -1.30 -4.27 -24.46
CA VAL A 266 -2.04 -3.19 -23.78
C VAL A 266 -3.23 -2.79 -24.64
N GLN A 267 -4.43 -2.95 -24.10
CA GLN A 267 -5.68 -2.54 -24.74
C GLN A 267 -6.15 -1.16 -24.28
N ASP A 268 -5.88 -0.83 -23.02
CA ASP A 268 -6.35 0.41 -22.43
C ASP A 268 -5.27 0.98 -21.50
N ALA A 269 -4.95 2.25 -21.68
CA ALA A 269 -4.00 2.95 -20.85
C ALA A 269 -4.35 4.44 -20.80
N ASP A 270 -4.34 4.96 -19.59
CA ASP A 270 -4.61 6.35 -19.29
C ASP A 270 -3.33 7.04 -18.83
N ASN A 271 -3.16 8.32 -19.14
CA ASN A 271 -2.27 9.17 -18.38
C ASN A 271 -3.00 9.57 -17.10
N GLN A 272 -2.45 9.18 -15.98
CA GLN A 272 -3.05 9.47 -14.69
C GLN A 272 -2.13 10.40 -13.91
N THR A 273 -2.68 11.47 -13.39
CA THR A 273 -2.02 12.34 -12.41
C THR A 273 -2.81 12.33 -11.11
N ALA A 274 -2.13 12.31 -9.97
CA ALA A 274 -2.78 12.38 -8.68
C ALA A 274 -1.91 13.12 -7.67
N VAL A 275 -2.60 13.76 -6.71
CA VAL A 275 -2.01 14.39 -5.54
C VAL A 275 -2.64 13.80 -4.30
N ASP A 276 -1.84 13.63 -3.26
CA ASP A 276 -2.20 13.17 -1.94
C ASP A 276 -1.66 14.13 -0.89
N VAL A 277 -2.50 14.44 0.10
CA VAL A 277 -2.12 15.23 1.28
C VAL A 277 -2.34 14.36 2.51
N GLU A 278 -1.28 14.22 3.30
CA GLU A 278 -1.20 13.28 4.42
C GLU A 278 -1.10 14.00 5.75
N PHE A 279 -1.83 13.51 6.72
CA PHE A 279 -1.75 13.91 8.12
C PHE A 279 -1.77 12.69 9.02
N ALA A 280 -0.89 12.64 10.04
CA ALA A 280 -1.05 11.72 11.15
C ALA A 280 -0.51 12.34 12.46
N TYR A 281 -1.21 12.06 13.55
CA TYR A 281 -0.82 12.42 14.89
C TYR A 281 -0.90 11.20 15.80
N LYS A 282 0.16 10.93 16.53
CA LYS A 282 0.25 9.79 17.48
C LYS A 282 0.73 10.29 18.84
N ALA A 283 -0.03 9.98 19.87
CA ALA A 283 0.29 10.21 21.28
C ALA A 283 0.10 8.92 22.09
N PRO A 284 0.54 8.82 23.33
CA PRO A 284 0.48 7.57 24.12
C PRO A 284 -0.87 6.87 24.17
N ARG A 285 -1.96 7.63 24.06
CA ARG A 285 -3.33 7.07 24.11
C ARG A 285 -4.22 7.46 22.95
N PHE A 286 -3.75 8.34 22.06
CA PHE A 286 -4.55 8.87 20.97
C PHE A 286 -3.79 8.77 19.64
N TYR A 287 -4.49 8.34 18.63
CA TYR A 287 -4.02 8.30 17.26
C TYR A 287 -5.06 8.90 16.32
N SER A 288 -4.62 9.66 15.34
CA SER A 288 -5.46 10.09 14.23
C SER A 288 -4.65 10.17 12.94
N THR A 289 -5.30 9.87 11.82
CA THR A 289 -4.75 10.09 10.49
C THR A 289 -5.84 10.51 9.53
N ALA A 290 -5.47 11.30 8.53
CA ALA A 290 -6.34 11.69 7.44
C ALA A 290 -5.53 11.82 6.16
N GLU A 291 -6.11 11.44 5.03
CA GLU A 291 -5.56 11.65 3.71
C GLU A 291 -6.64 12.16 2.77
N ALA A 292 -6.27 13.07 1.85
CA ALA A 292 -7.14 13.60 0.83
C ALA A 292 -6.48 13.49 -0.54
N TYR A 293 -7.25 13.06 -1.54
CA TYR A 293 -6.77 12.71 -2.86
C TYR A 293 -7.52 13.46 -3.96
N TRP A 294 -6.78 13.89 -4.96
CA TRP A 294 -7.28 14.42 -6.23
C TRP A 294 -6.60 13.67 -7.36
N MET A 295 -7.39 13.22 -8.34
CA MET A 295 -6.89 12.42 -9.44
C MET A 295 -7.56 12.82 -10.74
N THR A 296 -6.76 12.91 -11.80
CA THR A 296 -7.23 13.12 -13.18
C THR A 296 -6.73 11.98 -14.05
N ASP A 297 -7.63 11.35 -14.79
CA ASP A 297 -7.36 10.32 -15.79
C ASP A 297 -7.62 10.89 -17.19
N GLU A 298 -6.57 11.02 -17.99
CA GLU A 298 -6.63 11.42 -19.39
C GLU A 298 -6.56 10.17 -20.27
N ARG A 299 -7.67 9.81 -20.92
CA ARG A 299 -7.72 8.63 -21.75
C ARG A 299 -7.43 8.93 -23.20
N HIS A 300 -6.38 8.30 -23.74
CA HIS A 300 -5.94 8.51 -25.11
C HIS A 300 -6.00 7.25 -26.00
N ASN A 301 -6.28 6.09 -25.44
CA ASN A 301 -6.28 4.82 -26.19
C ASN A 301 -7.44 3.92 -25.72
N PRO A 302 -8.26 3.36 -26.63
CA PRO A 302 -8.19 3.48 -28.10
C PRO A 302 -8.76 4.79 -28.64
N VAL A 303 -9.57 5.50 -27.88
CA VAL A 303 -10.23 6.77 -28.27
C VAL A 303 -10.07 7.78 -27.16
N ALA A 304 -9.78 9.03 -27.50
CA ALA A 304 -9.78 10.13 -26.54
C ALA A 304 -11.20 10.33 -25.96
N LEU A 305 -11.29 10.35 -24.64
CA LEU A 305 -12.51 10.64 -23.90
C LEU A 305 -12.28 11.90 -23.05
N PRO A 306 -13.35 12.57 -22.60
CA PRO A 306 -13.21 13.63 -21.62
C PRO A 306 -12.42 13.17 -20.40
N ASP A 307 -11.64 14.08 -19.82
CA ASP A 307 -10.88 13.82 -18.60
C ASP A 307 -11.82 13.40 -17.49
N LEU A 308 -11.44 12.35 -16.78
CA LEU A 308 -12.15 11.89 -15.61
C LEU A 308 -11.47 12.47 -14.37
N LYS A 309 -12.19 13.28 -13.61
CA LYS A 309 -11.70 13.82 -12.34
C LYS A 309 -12.35 13.08 -11.19
N SER A 310 -11.51 12.57 -10.28
CA SER A 310 -11.96 11.86 -9.08
C SER A 310 -11.36 12.53 -7.85
N MET A 311 -12.11 12.56 -6.76
CA MET A 311 -11.60 13.00 -5.46
C MET A 311 -12.06 12.06 -4.35
N GLY A 312 -11.34 12.07 -3.24
CA GLY A 312 -11.74 11.30 -2.08
C GLY A 312 -10.89 11.64 -0.87
N PHE A 313 -11.39 11.25 0.29
CA PHE A 313 -10.65 11.41 1.52
C PHE A 313 -11.04 10.34 2.52
N HIS A 314 -10.16 10.11 3.48
CA HIS A 314 -10.51 9.39 4.69
C HIS A 314 -9.92 10.08 5.92
N ALA A 315 -10.58 9.88 7.04
CA ALA A 315 -10.09 10.27 8.35
C ALA A 315 -10.43 9.18 9.36
N GLN A 316 -9.48 8.87 10.24
CA GLN A 316 -9.70 7.93 11.32
C GLN A 316 -9.05 8.42 12.60
N ALA A 317 -9.66 8.04 13.74
CA ALA A 317 -9.12 8.31 15.05
C ALA A 317 -9.34 7.13 15.97
N GLY A 318 -8.43 6.94 16.93
CA GLY A 318 -8.52 5.89 17.92
C GLY A 318 -8.01 6.33 19.28
N PHE A 319 -8.56 5.68 20.30
CA PHE A 319 -8.21 5.92 21.70
C PHE A 319 -7.91 4.61 22.42
N MET A 320 -6.77 4.56 23.11
CA MET A 320 -6.39 3.45 23.99
C MET A 320 -7.20 3.49 25.28
N VAL A 321 -8.26 2.68 25.36
CA VAL A 321 -9.05 2.50 26.59
C VAL A 321 -8.21 1.82 27.67
N VAL A 322 -7.36 0.86 27.27
CA VAL A 322 -6.30 0.31 28.12
C VAL A 322 -4.96 0.61 27.44
N PRO A 323 -4.07 1.38 28.08
CA PRO A 323 -2.80 1.79 27.46
C PRO A 323 -2.03 0.62 26.87
N ARG A 324 -1.64 0.73 25.59
CA ARG A 324 -0.88 -0.26 24.80
C ARG A 324 -1.58 -1.62 24.63
N ARG A 325 -2.82 -1.79 25.12
CA ARG A 325 -3.50 -3.10 25.13
C ARG A 325 -4.82 -3.11 24.39
N ALA A 326 -5.70 -2.14 24.65
CA ALA A 326 -7.02 -2.12 24.05
C ALA A 326 -7.33 -0.74 23.46
N GLU A 327 -7.76 -0.71 22.21
CA GLU A 327 -8.05 0.48 21.44
C GLU A 327 -9.46 0.41 20.85
N VAL A 328 -10.16 1.53 20.86
CA VAL A 328 -11.38 1.75 20.07
C VAL A 328 -11.07 2.78 19.01
N ALA A 329 -11.64 2.64 17.81
CA ALA A 329 -11.39 3.55 16.69
C ALA A 329 -12.65 3.75 15.85
N ILE A 330 -12.70 4.88 15.15
CA ILE A 330 -13.70 5.20 14.14
C ILE A 330 -13.01 5.70 12.88
N ARG A 331 -13.59 5.38 11.72
CA ARG A 331 -13.14 5.86 10.41
C ARG A 331 -14.34 6.31 9.59
N PHE A 332 -14.14 7.41 8.88
CA PHE A 332 -14.98 7.87 7.80
C PHE A 332 -14.17 8.00 6.52
N ALA A 333 -14.74 7.62 5.38
CA ALA A 333 -14.16 7.82 4.08
C ALA A 333 -15.23 8.11 3.03
N GLN A 334 -14.86 8.88 2.00
CA GLN A 334 -15.75 9.18 0.88
C GLN A 334 -14.95 9.27 -0.41
N ILE A 335 -15.54 8.84 -1.52
CA ILE A 335 -14.98 8.90 -2.86
C ILE A 335 -16.04 9.37 -3.83
N GLU A 336 -15.70 10.38 -4.62
CA GLU A 336 -16.38 10.76 -5.84
C GLU A 336 -15.59 10.20 -7.03
N GLY A 337 -16.14 9.18 -7.66
CA GLY A 337 -15.47 8.48 -8.77
C GLY A 337 -15.41 9.32 -10.05
N ASP A 338 -16.34 10.25 -10.20
CA ASP A 338 -16.42 11.28 -11.24
C ASP A 338 -17.08 12.52 -10.63
N THR A 339 -16.33 13.60 -10.47
CA THR A 339 -16.80 14.84 -9.86
C THR A 339 -17.79 15.63 -10.74
N SER A 340 -18.04 15.16 -11.97
CA SER A 340 -19.04 15.76 -12.88
C SER A 340 -20.41 15.09 -12.77
N VAL A 341 -20.54 14.02 -11.99
CA VAL A 341 -21.82 13.29 -11.78
C VAL A 341 -22.29 13.57 -10.37
N ASP A 342 -23.41 14.25 -10.26
CA ASP A 342 -24.03 14.58 -8.98
C ASP A 342 -24.54 13.33 -8.26
N ASP A 343 -24.55 13.37 -6.92
CA ASP A 343 -25.11 12.35 -6.04
C ASP A 343 -24.59 10.93 -6.33
N ALA A 344 -23.27 10.81 -6.62
CA ALA A 344 -22.64 9.56 -7.07
C ALA A 344 -21.48 9.09 -6.18
N ALA A 345 -21.43 9.58 -4.94
CA ALA A 345 -20.38 9.23 -4.00
C ALA A 345 -20.53 7.80 -3.44
N VAL A 346 -19.40 7.25 -3.01
CA VAL A 346 -19.33 6.06 -2.15
C VAL A 346 -18.74 6.48 -0.82
N SER A 347 -19.43 6.17 0.27
CA SER A 347 -19.01 6.53 1.63
C SER A 347 -18.80 5.30 2.49
N GLU A 348 -17.88 5.36 3.43
CA GLU A 348 -17.63 4.33 4.45
C GLU A 348 -17.68 4.96 5.84
N VAL A 349 -18.44 4.34 6.75
CA VAL A 349 -18.34 4.59 8.20
C VAL A 349 -18.00 3.27 8.86
N ARG A 350 -16.96 3.25 9.71
CA ARG A 350 -16.50 2.00 10.34
C ARG A 350 -16.02 2.25 11.77
N GLY A 351 -16.48 1.43 12.72
CA GLY A 351 -15.97 1.34 14.07
C GLY A 351 -15.06 0.12 14.24
N ALA A 352 -14.02 0.23 15.07
CA ALA A 352 -13.11 -0.89 15.34
C ALA A 352 -12.77 -1.01 16.83
N PHE A 353 -12.45 -2.25 17.24
CA PHE A 353 -11.86 -2.60 18.51
C PHE A 353 -10.59 -3.43 18.24
N GLY A 354 -9.47 -3.02 18.80
CA GLY A 354 -8.20 -3.73 18.73
C GLY A 354 -7.73 -4.18 20.11
N TYR A 355 -7.28 -5.45 20.23
CA TYR A 355 -6.60 -5.92 21.44
C TYR A 355 -5.20 -6.41 21.08
N TYR A 356 -4.17 -5.89 21.75
CA TYR A 356 -2.76 -6.04 21.45
C TYR A 356 -2.05 -6.76 22.59
N TRP A 357 -1.59 -8.01 22.38
CA TRP A 357 -0.72 -8.73 23.32
C TRP A 357 0.76 -8.32 23.14
N ARG A 358 1.18 -8.12 21.89
CA ARG A 358 2.54 -7.69 21.52
C ARG A 358 2.45 -6.65 20.40
N ALA A 359 1.92 -5.46 20.69
CA ALA A 359 1.63 -4.45 19.71
C ALA A 359 1.01 -5.08 18.43
N HIS A 360 1.45 -4.72 17.25
CA HIS A 360 0.92 -5.29 16.01
C HIS A 360 1.42 -6.71 15.69
N ASN A 361 2.38 -7.25 16.45
CA ASN A 361 2.91 -8.59 16.17
C ASN A 361 1.95 -9.71 16.62
N LEU A 362 1.21 -9.48 17.70
CA LEU A 362 0.18 -10.41 18.18
C LEU A 362 -1.04 -9.59 18.59
N LYS A 363 -2.09 -9.62 17.79
CA LYS A 363 -3.31 -8.85 18.02
C LYS A 363 -4.56 -9.54 17.50
N VAL A 364 -5.69 -9.14 18.03
CA VAL A 364 -7.01 -9.31 17.44
C VAL A 364 -7.58 -7.94 17.10
N THR A 365 -8.20 -7.81 15.95
CA THR A 365 -8.93 -6.61 15.54
C THR A 365 -10.32 -7.04 15.08
N ALA A 366 -11.34 -6.43 15.64
CA ALA A 366 -12.72 -6.55 15.15
C ALA A 366 -13.17 -5.20 14.61
N ASP A 367 -13.84 -5.17 13.47
CA ASP A 367 -14.47 -3.97 12.95
C ASP A 367 -15.87 -4.24 12.40
N ILE A 368 -16.71 -3.21 12.48
CA ILE A 368 -18.03 -3.19 11.86
C ILE A 368 -18.16 -1.88 11.11
N GLY A 369 -18.66 -1.95 9.88
CA GLY A 369 -18.83 -0.76 9.06
C GLY A 369 -19.87 -0.93 7.99
N GLN A 370 -20.25 0.22 7.44
CA GLN A 370 -21.18 0.32 6.34
C GLN A 370 -20.51 1.04 5.18
N VAL A 371 -20.70 0.51 3.98
CA VAL A 371 -20.38 1.18 2.71
C VAL A 371 -21.68 1.53 2.03
N SER A 372 -21.88 2.81 1.79
CA SER A 372 -23.09 3.36 1.18
C SER A 372 -22.82 3.92 -0.20
N TYR A 373 -23.74 3.75 -1.11
CA TYR A 373 -23.69 4.22 -2.50
C TYR A 373 -24.84 5.17 -2.72
N ASP A 374 -24.55 6.35 -3.23
CA ASP A 374 -25.56 7.36 -3.54
C ASP A 374 -26.37 6.99 -4.79
N ALA A 375 -27.54 7.61 -4.99
CA ALA A 375 -28.47 7.28 -6.04
C ALA A 375 -27.90 7.44 -7.47
N GLY A 376 -27.03 8.42 -7.67
CA GLY A 376 -26.32 8.66 -8.93
C GLY A 376 -25.18 7.70 -9.24
N PHE A 377 -24.78 6.83 -8.30
CA PHE A 377 -23.66 5.89 -8.52
C PHE A 377 -23.88 4.99 -9.75
N SER A 378 -25.13 4.63 -10.04
CA SER A 378 -25.48 3.84 -11.23
C SER A 378 -25.15 4.54 -12.55
N SER A 379 -25.09 5.87 -12.56
CA SER A 379 -24.78 6.70 -13.73
C SER A 379 -23.28 6.81 -14.01
N LEU A 380 -22.44 6.44 -13.05
CA LEU A 380 -20.98 6.43 -13.23
C LEU A 380 -20.57 5.49 -14.37
N SER A 381 -19.66 5.93 -15.22
CA SER A 381 -19.02 5.09 -16.23
C SER A 381 -18.23 3.94 -15.57
N ALA A 382 -17.97 2.86 -16.30
CA ALA A 382 -17.11 1.76 -15.82
C ALA A 382 -15.71 2.27 -15.43
N ARG A 383 -15.21 3.30 -16.11
CA ARG A 383 -13.94 3.96 -15.83
C ARG A 383 -13.97 4.69 -14.48
N ALA A 384 -15.04 5.44 -14.20
CA ALA A 384 -15.25 6.14 -12.93
C ALA A 384 -15.36 5.15 -11.76
N ARG A 385 -16.04 4.01 -11.98
CA ARG A 385 -16.22 2.95 -10.98
C ARG A 385 -14.97 2.11 -10.74
N ALA A 386 -13.97 2.15 -11.61
CA ALA A 386 -12.74 1.39 -11.43
C ALA A 386 -12.04 1.74 -10.10
N GLY A 387 -11.75 0.73 -9.28
CA GLY A 387 -11.16 0.89 -7.96
C GLY A 387 -12.13 1.29 -6.84
N LEU A 388 -13.42 1.51 -7.13
CA LEU A 388 -14.44 1.69 -6.10
C LEU A 388 -14.95 0.33 -5.59
N PRO A 389 -15.47 0.26 -4.36
CA PRO A 389 -16.26 -0.89 -3.93
C PRO A 389 -17.39 -1.18 -4.92
N ALA A 390 -17.65 -2.46 -5.18
CA ALA A 390 -18.58 -2.86 -6.23
C ALA A 390 -19.90 -3.40 -5.63
N PRO A 391 -21.03 -2.72 -5.83
CA PRO A 391 -22.35 -3.20 -5.41
C PRO A 391 -22.85 -4.38 -6.26
N GLY A 392 -22.18 -4.67 -7.38
CA GLY A 392 -22.56 -5.74 -8.31
C GLY A 392 -23.86 -5.41 -9.05
N THR A 393 -24.65 -6.45 -9.32
CA THR A 393 -25.93 -6.35 -10.04
C THR A 393 -27.09 -5.84 -9.18
N ARG A 394 -26.87 -5.62 -7.89
CA ARG A 394 -27.88 -5.13 -6.93
C ARG A 394 -28.24 -3.66 -7.12
N LEU A 395 -27.38 -2.92 -7.80
CA LEU A 395 -27.55 -1.50 -8.00
C LEU A 395 -28.70 -1.23 -8.98
N VAL A 396 -29.71 -0.52 -8.51
CA VAL A 396 -30.84 -0.05 -9.31
C VAL A 396 -30.67 1.45 -9.57
N THR A 397 -30.97 1.87 -10.80
CA THR A 397 -30.85 3.28 -11.20
C THR A 397 -31.70 4.19 -10.30
N GLY A 398 -31.07 5.23 -9.75
CA GLY A 398 -31.75 6.22 -8.91
C GLY A 398 -32.03 5.74 -7.47
N GLN A 399 -31.47 4.61 -7.03
CA GLN A 399 -31.62 4.13 -5.67
C GLN A 399 -30.29 4.17 -4.92
N THR A 400 -30.35 4.46 -3.63
CA THR A 400 -29.24 4.31 -2.70
C THR A 400 -29.10 2.84 -2.32
N LEU A 401 -27.91 2.44 -1.91
CA LEU A 401 -27.62 1.09 -1.43
C LEU A 401 -26.63 1.16 -0.27
N ALA A 402 -26.76 0.26 0.71
CA ALA A 402 -25.83 0.15 1.83
C ALA A 402 -25.45 -1.30 2.12
N ASP A 403 -24.17 -1.56 2.25
CA ASP A 403 -23.62 -2.86 2.63
C ASP A 403 -23.01 -2.76 4.01
N THR A 404 -23.38 -3.67 4.92
CA THR A 404 -22.82 -3.73 6.26
C THR A 404 -21.92 -4.96 6.37
N GLU A 405 -20.71 -4.74 6.86
CA GLU A 405 -19.71 -5.79 7.02
C GLU A 405 -19.19 -5.80 8.47
N PHE A 406 -19.15 -6.99 9.08
CA PHE A 406 -18.51 -7.24 10.35
C PHE A 406 -17.33 -8.19 10.14
N ARG A 407 -16.17 -7.86 10.71
CA ARG A 407 -14.96 -8.68 10.59
C ARG A 407 -14.28 -8.86 11.92
N VAL A 408 -13.71 -10.04 12.13
CA VAL A 408 -12.78 -10.32 13.22
C VAL A 408 -11.51 -10.92 12.63
N GLN A 409 -10.37 -10.34 12.91
CA GLN A 409 -9.08 -10.80 12.40
C GLN A 409 -8.09 -11.03 13.54
N PHE A 410 -7.55 -12.23 13.60
CA PHE A 410 -6.40 -12.56 14.43
C PHE A 410 -5.12 -12.45 13.60
N GLN A 411 -4.09 -11.84 14.17
CA GLN A 411 -2.77 -11.69 13.53
C GLN A 411 -1.67 -12.20 14.43
N LEU A 412 -0.78 -13.01 13.84
CA LEU A 412 0.51 -13.40 14.38
C LEU A 412 1.60 -12.96 13.41
N ALA A 413 2.66 -12.28 13.91
CA ALA A 413 3.86 -11.93 13.17
C ALA A 413 5.12 -12.09 14.05
N PHE A 414 6.18 -12.52 13.44
CA PHE A 414 7.49 -12.66 14.09
C PHE A 414 8.63 -12.42 13.11
#